data_5285614f8d5573f77a56bc04060038da
#
_entry.id   5285614f8d5573f77a56bc04060038da
#
_cell.length_a   1.000
_cell.length_b   1.000
_cell.length_c   1.000
_cell.angle_alpha   90.00
_cell.angle_beta   90.00
_cell.angle_gamma   90.00
#
_symmetry.space_group_name_H-M   'P 1'
#
loop_
_entity.id
_entity.type
_entity.pdbx_description
1 polymer ?
#
loop_
_entity_poly.entity_id
_entity_poly.type
_entity_poly.pdbx_seq_one_letter_code
_entity_poly.pdbx_strand_id
1 'polypeptide(L)'
;DLETTGTQPGVHEIIQIAIVPLDSDIRPIADLPVFYTNIKPKYPKRASKYATAKHGISIEELMLQAPESERVEDMLLEWFERLDLPFGKVVVPLAHNWAFEASFLKAWLGVEMTDKIFHSHARDGMLAAVYLNDRAAFRGEPIPFERVGLASVCTKFGITNTHAHDALADCYAGAEAYRAMVLEMF
;
A
#
# COMPACT_ATOMS: atom_id res chain seq x y z
N ASP A 1 -0.17 -2.00 0.87
CA ASP A 1 -0.57 -0.76 1.58
C ASP A 1 -0.03 -0.77 3.00
N LEU A 2 0.16 0.42 3.58
CA LEU A 2 0.74 0.61 4.91
C LEU A 2 -0.11 1.58 5.73
N GLU A 3 -0.31 1.24 7.03
CA GLU A 3 -0.68 2.24 8.03
C GLU A 3 0.54 2.60 8.87
N THR A 4 0.66 3.90 9.19
CA THR A 4 1.87 4.44 9.82
C THR A 4 1.52 5.36 10.99
N THR A 5 2.47 5.54 11.91
CA THR A 5 2.31 6.48 13.03
C THR A 5 2.32 7.96 12.60
N GLY A 6 2.57 8.26 11.32
CA GLY A 6 2.58 9.60 10.73
C GLY A 6 3.21 9.62 9.34
N THR A 7 3.60 10.78 8.83
CA THR A 7 3.94 10.97 7.42
C THR A 7 5.44 11.13 7.12
N GLN A 8 6.31 11.00 8.11
CA GLN A 8 7.75 11.24 7.93
C GLN A 8 8.54 9.94 8.13
N PRO A 9 9.04 9.27 7.07
CA PRO A 9 9.88 8.09 7.19
C PRO A 9 11.11 8.34 8.06
N GLY A 10 11.51 7.37 8.88
CA GLY A 10 12.62 7.49 9.83
C GLY A 10 12.28 8.22 11.13
N VAL A 11 11.19 8.99 11.17
CA VAL A 11 10.62 9.57 12.40
C VAL A 11 9.42 8.77 12.86
N HIS A 12 8.51 8.51 11.92
CA HIS A 12 7.32 7.70 12.10
C HIS A 12 7.56 6.26 11.60
N GLU A 13 6.75 5.34 12.05
CA GLU A 13 6.93 3.89 11.86
C GLU A 13 5.72 3.28 11.18
N ILE A 14 5.95 2.18 10.46
CA ILE A 14 4.87 1.32 9.97
C ILE A 14 4.27 0.59 11.17
N ILE A 15 2.94 0.57 11.26
CA ILE A 15 2.20 -0.12 12.32
C ILE A 15 1.24 -1.18 11.80
N GLN A 16 0.97 -1.17 10.51
CA GLN A 16 0.24 -2.23 9.81
C GLN A 16 0.73 -2.31 8.37
N ILE A 17 0.87 -3.51 7.85
CA ILE A 17 1.28 -3.78 6.47
C ILE A 17 0.40 -4.84 5.86
N ALA A 18 -0.01 -4.63 4.62
CA ALA A 18 -0.69 -5.61 3.80
C ALA A 18 -0.06 -5.72 2.41
N ILE A 19 0.10 -6.95 1.91
CA ILE A 19 0.55 -7.24 0.55
C ILE A 19 -0.32 -8.37 0.00
N VAL A 20 -1.00 -8.10 -1.11
CA VAL A 20 -1.88 -9.03 -1.79
C VAL A 20 -1.25 -9.41 -3.14
N PRO A 21 -0.91 -10.68 -3.38
CA PRO A 21 -0.46 -11.14 -4.69
C PRO A 21 -1.54 -10.98 -5.75
N LEU A 22 -1.17 -10.37 -6.89
CA LEU A 22 -2.08 -10.10 -8.00
C LEU A 22 -1.57 -10.78 -9.27
N ASP A 23 -2.50 -11.22 -10.11
CA ASP A 23 -2.21 -11.73 -11.45
C ASP A 23 -2.00 -10.60 -12.49
N SER A 24 -1.82 -10.96 -13.75
CA SER A 24 -1.64 -10.00 -14.86
C SER A 24 -2.87 -9.12 -15.10
N ASP A 25 -4.06 -9.57 -14.70
CA ASP A 25 -5.33 -8.85 -14.82
C ASP A 25 -5.63 -7.97 -13.59
N ILE A 26 -4.64 -7.85 -12.68
CA ILE A 26 -4.75 -7.09 -11.43
C ILE A 26 -5.86 -7.66 -10.53
N ARG A 27 -5.94 -9.00 -10.44
CA ARG A 27 -6.88 -9.70 -9.56
C ARG A 27 -6.12 -10.50 -8.51
N PRO A 28 -6.63 -10.62 -7.29
CA PRO A 28 -6.01 -11.44 -6.26
C PRO A 28 -5.84 -12.89 -6.70
N ILE A 29 -4.66 -13.45 -6.45
CA ILE A 29 -4.34 -14.86 -6.72
C ILE A 29 -4.74 -15.68 -5.49
N ALA A 30 -5.81 -16.49 -5.61
CA ALA A 30 -6.40 -17.21 -4.48
C ALA A 30 -5.46 -18.20 -3.80
N ASP A 31 -4.54 -18.82 -4.56
CA ASP A 31 -3.64 -19.87 -4.06
C ASP A 31 -2.34 -19.31 -3.46
N LEU A 32 -2.11 -18.00 -3.52
CA LEU A 32 -0.94 -17.37 -2.91
C LEU A 32 -1.31 -16.71 -1.58
N PRO A 33 -0.42 -16.81 -0.57
CA PRO A 33 -0.70 -16.23 0.73
C PRO A 33 -0.68 -14.69 0.69
N VAL A 34 -1.68 -14.07 1.29
CA VAL A 34 -1.67 -12.64 1.61
C VAL A 34 -0.72 -12.42 2.79
N PHE A 35 0.11 -11.38 2.73
CA PHE A 35 0.82 -10.88 3.90
C PHE A 35 0.00 -9.78 4.55
N TYR A 36 -0.37 -9.96 5.80
CA TYR A 36 -1.13 -8.97 6.57
C TYR A 36 -0.81 -9.10 8.05
N THR A 37 -0.31 -8.02 8.65
CA THR A 37 0.02 -8.02 10.08
C THR A 37 0.11 -6.60 10.62
N ASN A 38 -0.14 -6.47 11.93
CA ASN A 38 0.23 -5.29 12.69
C ASN A 38 1.71 -5.35 13.08
N ILE A 39 2.30 -4.20 13.39
CA ILE A 39 3.69 -4.06 13.83
C ILE A 39 3.72 -3.20 15.09
N LYS A 40 4.43 -3.66 16.11
CA LYS A 40 4.63 -2.92 17.33
C LYS A 40 5.58 -1.74 17.09
N PRO A 41 5.16 -0.49 17.32
CA PRO A 41 6.04 0.65 17.16
C PRO A 41 7.11 0.71 18.26
N LYS A 42 8.36 0.97 17.87
CA LYS A 42 9.48 1.19 18.83
C LYS A 42 9.35 2.52 19.57
N TYR A 43 8.76 3.52 18.91
CA TYR A 43 8.64 4.89 19.42
C TYR A 43 7.17 5.35 19.50
N PRO A 44 6.31 4.71 20.32
CA PRO A 44 4.86 4.98 20.36
C PRO A 44 4.51 6.44 20.65
N LYS A 45 5.37 7.15 21.38
CA LYS A 45 5.19 8.58 21.70
C LYS A 45 5.33 9.52 20.49
N ARG A 46 5.89 9.04 19.39
CA ARG A 46 6.01 9.81 18.13
C ARG A 46 4.75 9.72 17.28
N ALA A 47 3.79 8.86 17.64
CA ALA A 47 2.56 8.72 16.88
C ALA A 47 1.80 10.05 16.77
N SER A 48 1.48 10.40 15.53
CA SER A 48 0.72 11.60 15.21
C SER A 48 -0.76 11.38 15.57
N LYS A 49 -1.36 12.31 16.31
CA LYS A 49 -2.80 12.28 16.58
C LYS A 49 -3.64 12.27 15.31
N TYR A 50 -3.17 12.92 14.26
CA TYR A 50 -3.84 12.93 12.96
C TYR A 50 -3.84 11.56 12.31
N ALA A 51 -2.68 10.88 12.27
CA ALA A 51 -2.58 9.53 11.73
C ALA A 51 -3.45 8.55 12.52
N THR A 52 -3.32 8.55 13.86
CA THR A 52 -4.14 7.69 14.74
C THR A 52 -5.65 7.93 14.55
N ALA A 53 -6.08 9.18 14.39
CA ALA A 53 -7.49 9.48 14.12
C ALA A 53 -7.95 9.00 12.73
N LYS A 54 -7.03 8.89 11.78
CA LYS A 54 -7.32 8.48 10.40
C LYS A 54 -7.53 6.97 10.28
N HIS A 55 -6.59 6.16 10.78
CA HIS A 55 -6.66 4.69 10.69
C HIS A 55 -7.39 4.04 11.89
N GLY A 56 -7.53 4.73 13.01
CA GLY A 56 -8.24 4.22 14.19
C GLY A 56 -7.51 3.10 14.96
N ILE A 57 -6.28 2.74 14.56
CA ILE A 57 -5.50 1.69 15.22
C ILE A 57 -4.99 2.20 16.57
N SER A 58 -5.28 1.47 17.64
CA SER A 58 -4.85 1.82 19.01
C SER A 58 -3.37 1.50 19.21
N ILE A 59 -2.58 2.53 19.51
CA ILE A 59 -1.15 2.35 19.83
C ILE A 59 -0.98 1.49 21.10
N GLU A 60 -1.85 1.64 22.07
CA GLU A 60 -1.83 0.85 23.31
C GLU A 60 -2.05 -0.63 23.01
N GLU A 61 -3.00 -0.98 22.13
CA GLU A 61 -3.24 -2.36 21.73
C GLU A 61 -2.06 -2.94 20.94
N LEU A 62 -1.46 -2.17 20.04
CA LEU A 62 -0.25 -2.59 19.30
C LEU A 62 0.89 -2.91 20.28
N MET A 63 1.10 -2.08 21.30
CA MET A 63 2.15 -2.30 22.29
C MET A 63 1.96 -3.59 23.10
N LEU A 64 0.72 -4.09 23.22
CA LEU A 64 0.40 -5.30 23.97
C LEU A 64 0.36 -6.56 23.11
N GLN A 65 -0.09 -6.45 21.86
CA GLN A 65 -0.49 -7.61 21.06
C GLN A 65 0.30 -7.77 19.76
N ALA A 66 0.82 -6.68 19.19
CA ALA A 66 1.50 -6.74 17.91
C ALA A 66 2.92 -7.35 18.05
N PRO A 67 3.38 -8.10 17.03
CA PRO A 67 4.74 -8.59 17.00
C PRO A 67 5.76 -7.44 16.89
N GLU A 68 6.94 -7.68 17.41
CA GLU A 68 8.08 -6.77 17.27
C GLU A 68 8.49 -6.64 15.80
N SER A 69 9.03 -5.47 15.45
CA SER A 69 9.42 -5.12 14.08
C SER A 69 10.33 -6.16 13.43
N GLU A 70 11.34 -6.65 14.17
CA GLU A 70 12.29 -7.65 13.68
C GLU A 70 11.61 -8.98 13.35
N ARG A 71 10.62 -9.39 14.15
CA ARG A 71 9.85 -10.61 13.85
C ARG A 71 9.02 -10.44 12.57
N VAL A 72 8.49 -9.24 12.32
CA VAL A 72 7.72 -8.97 11.10
C VAL A 72 8.62 -8.95 9.86
N GLU A 73 9.88 -8.49 10.00
CA GLU A 73 10.88 -8.60 8.93
C GLU A 73 11.12 -10.07 8.53
N ASP A 74 11.32 -10.96 9.51
CA ASP A 74 11.47 -12.39 9.25
C ASP A 74 10.22 -12.97 8.58
N MET A 75 9.03 -12.64 9.08
CA MET A 75 7.75 -13.08 8.50
C MET A 75 7.59 -12.61 7.05
N LEU A 76 8.02 -11.39 6.71
CA LEU A 76 7.97 -10.86 5.36
C LEU A 76 8.90 -11.63 4.42
N LEU A 77 10.10 -11.98 4.87
CA LEU A 77 11.03 -12.79 4.09
C LEU A 77 10.50 -14.22 3.89
N GLU A 78 9.99 -14.85 4.94
CA GLU A 78 9.33 -16.16 4.87
C GLU A 78 8.15 -16.15 3.88
N TRP A 79 7.36 -15.06 3.90
CA TRP A 79 6.26 -14.88 2.96
C TRP A 79 6.76 -14.73 1.52
N PHE A 80 7.80 -13.93 1.30
CA PHE A 80 8.38 -13.71 -0.04
C PHE A 80 8.92 -15.03 -0.63
N GLU A 81 9.59 -15.85 0.19
CA GLU A 81 10.09 -17.17 -0.23
C GLU A 81 8.94 -18.10 -0.66
N ARG A 82 7.79 -18.03 0.01
CA ARG A 82 6.59 -18.83 -0.34
C ARG A 82 5.95 -18.47 -1.68
N LEU A 83 6.27 -17.32 -2.24
CA LEU A 83 5.81 -16.95 -3.58
C LEU A 83 6.48 -17.79 -4.67
N ASP A 84 7.56 -18.49 -4.34
CA ASP A 84 8.33 -19.38 -5.24
C ASP A 84 8.64 -18.73 -6.60
N LEU A 85 9.11 -17.49 -6.55
CA LEU A 85 9.45 -16.74 -7.76
C LEU A 85 10.70 -17.32 -8.43
N PRO A 86 10.81 -17.28 -9.77
CA PRO A 86 12.03 -17.66 -10.46
C PRO A 86 13.25 -16.89 -9.92
N PHE A 87 14.41 -17.55 -9.92
CA PHE A 87 15.64 -16.97 -9.40
C PHE A 87 15.91 -15.56 -9.94
N GLY A 88 16.22 -14.61 -9.05
CA GLY A 88 16.50 -13.23 -9.35
C GLY A 88 15.27 -12.40 -9.76
N LYS A 89 14.06 -12.93 -9.57
CA LYS A 89 12.82 -12.16 -9.75
C LYS A 89 12.36 -11.56 -8.42
N VAL A 90 11.71 -10.42 -8.54
CA VAL A 90 11.14 -9.65 -7.44
C VAL A 90 9.70 -9.28 -7.77
N VAL A 91 8.90 -8.92 -6.78
CA VAL A 91 7.52 -8.51 -7.01
C VAL A 91 7.47 -7.08 -7.57
N VAL A 92 6.57 -6.83 -8.52
CA VAL A 92 6.29 -5.47 -9.01
C VAL A 92 5.19 -4.87 -8.13
N PRO A 93 5.51 -3.84 -7.33
CA PRO A 93 4.51 -3.26 -6.46
C PRO A 93 3.40 -2.56 -7.22
N LEU A 94 2.20 -2.61 -6.66
CA LEU A 94 1.08 -1.74 -7.01
C LEU A 94 0.59 -1.10 -5.71
N ALA A 95 0.58 0.23 -5.66
CA ALA A 95 0.10 0.98 -4.50
C ALA A 95 -0.64 2.24 -4.94
N HIS A 96 -1.32 2.87 -4.00
CA HIS A 96 -1.91 4.19 -4.24
C HIS A 96 -1.06 5.28 -3.59
N ASN A 97 -0.02 5.75 -4.30
CA ASN A 97 1.09 6.60 -3.87
C ASN A 97 2.32 5.79 -3.42
N TRP A 98 2.85 4.96 -4.33
CA TRP A 98 4.03 4.12 -4.05
C TRP A 98 5.22 4.87 -3.45
N ALA A 99 5.41 6.13 -3.78
CA ALA A 99 6.51 6.92 -3.21
C ALA A 99 6.44 7.00 -1.68
N PHE A 100 5.24 7.01 -1.11
CA PHE A 100 5.03 6.99 0.34
C PHE A 100 5.44 5.62 0.91
N GLU A 101 4.87 4.52 0.40
CA GLU A 101 5.17 3.16 0.86
C GLU A 101 6.65 2.82 0.72
N ALA A 102 7.24 3.10 -0.45
CA ALA A 102 8.66 2.84 -0.70
C ALA A 102 9.57 3.57 0.29
N SER A 103 9.23 4.81 0.67
CA SER A 103 10.01 5.60 1.61
C SER A 103 9.99 5.00 3.03
N PHE A 104 8.85 4.49 3.47
CA PHE A 104 8.69 3.82 4.76
C PHE A 104 9.33 2.43 4.77
N LEU A 105 9.15 1.64 3.69
CA LEU A 105 9.81 0.34 3.55
C LEU A 105 11.33 0.48 3.59
N LYS A 106 11.90 1.44 2.88
CA LYS A 106 13.35 1.71 2.90
C LYS A 106 13.84 2.20 4.26
N ALA A 107 13.05 2.97 4.98
CA ALA A 107 13.39 3.41 6.33
C ALA A 107 13.34 2.26 7.35
N TRP A 108 12.47 1.28 7.12
CA TRP A 108 12.30 0.10 7.98
C TRP A 108 13.30 -1.01 7.67
N LEU A 109 13.31 -1.51 6.43
CA LEU A 109 14.10 -2.68 5.99
C LEU A 109 15.51 -2.31 5.50
N GLY A 110 15.75 -1.03 5.21
CA GLY A 110 16.91 -0.59 4.44
C GLY A 110 16.71 -0.76 2.93
N VAL A 111 17.52 -0.04 2.16
CA VAL A 111 17.42 -0.01 0.68
C VAL A 111 17.67 -1.39 0.08
N GLU A 112 18.72 -2.07 0.52
CA GLU A 112 19.14 -3.36 -0.04
C GLU A 112 18.04 -4.44 0.12
N MET A 113 17.45 -4.54 1.31
CA MET A 113 16.38 -5.52 1.56
C MET A 113 15.09 -5.16 0.81
N THR A 114 14.74 -3.87 0.76
CA THR A 114 13.58 -3.43 -0.02
C THR A 114 13.73 -3.79 -1.49
N ASP A 115 14.90 -3.55 -2.08
CA ASP A 115 15.17 -3.83 -3.50
C ASP A 115 15.29 -5.35 -3.80
N LYS A 116 15.54 -6.19 -2.80
CA LYS A 116 15.47 -7.66 -2.93
C LYS A 116 14.05 -8.19 -3.07
N ILE A 117 13.08 -7.50 -2.49
CA ILE A 117 11.67 -7.93 -2.49
C ILE A 117 10.90 -7.21 -3.59
N PHE A 118 11.06 -5.90 -3.71
CA PHE A 118 10.25 -5.04 -4.54
C PHE A 118 11.02 -4.44 -5.72
N HIS A 119 10.43 -4.51 -6.91
CA HIS A 119 10.97 -3.85 -8.10
C HIS A 119 10.84 -2.33 -7.99
N SER A 120 11.84 -1.59 -8.48
CA SER A 120 11.85 -0.12 -8.46
C SER A 120 10.75 0.51 -9.34
N HIS A 121 10.32 -0.17 -10.40
CA HIS A 121 9.25 0.30 -11.28
C HIS A 121 7.91 -0.21 -10.79
N ALA A 122 7.26 0.59 -9.97
CA ALA A 122 5.95 0.30 -9.43
C ALA A 122 4.81 0.73 -10.37
N ARG A 123 3.65 0.14 -10.16
CA ARG A 123 2.37 0.69 -10.61
C ARG A 123 1.82 1.59 -9.51
N ASP A 124 1.34 2.76 -9.87
CA ASP A 124 0.88 3.76 -8.90
C ASP A 124 -0.52 4.26 -9.28
N GLY A 125 -1.51 3.96 -8.42
CA GLY A 125 -2.90 4.34 -8.64
C GLY A 125 -3.12 5.85 -8.60
N MET A 126 -2.38 6.59 -7.78
CA MET A 126 -2.49 8.05 -7.74
C MET A 126 -1.95 8.68 -9.03
N LEU A 127 -0.80 8.20 -9.53
CA LEU A 127 -0.24 8.68 -10.80
C LEU A 127 -1.14 8.31 -11.99
N ALA A 128 -1.79 7.14 -11.97
CA ALA A 128 -2.78 6.78 -12.99
C ALA A 128 -3.96 7.75 -13.00
N ALA A 129 -4.49 8.15 -11.83
CA ALA A 129 -5.55 9.14 -11.72
C ALA A 129 -5.12 10.52 -12.22
N VAL A 130 -3.89 10.96 -11.90
CA VAL A 130 -3.29 12.21 -12.45
C VAL A 130 -3.22 12.14 -13.96
N TYR A 131 -2.72 11.02 -14.53
CA TYR A 131 -2.66 10.84 -15.99
C TYR A 131 -4.04 10.94 -16.66
N LEU A 132 -5.09 10.38 -16.06
CA LEU A 132 -6.45 10.50 -16.58
C LEU A 132 -6.96 11.95 -16.56
N ASN A 133 -6.64 12.71 -15.50
CA ASN A 133 -6.93 14.14 -15.44
C ASN A 133 -6.22 14.92 -16.55
N ASP A 134 -4.92 14.68 -16.74
CA ASP A 134 -4.13 15.33 -17.79
C ASP A 134 -4.69 15.00 -19.17
N ARG A 135 -5.00 13.73 -19.43
CA ARG A 135 -5.60 13.28 -20.70
C ARG A 135 -6.92 14.01 -20.99
N ALA A 136 -7.81 14.12 -19.99
CA ALA A 136 -9.07 14.84 -20.14
C ALA A 136 -8.84 16.34 -20.44
N ALA A 137 -7.93 16.98 -19.68
CA ALA A 137 -7.57 18.37 -19.89
C ALA A 137 -7.01 18.64 -21.29
N PHE A 138 -6.13 17.78 -21.82
CA PHE A 138 -5.61 17.87 -23.20
C PHE A 138 -6.70 17.72 -24.27
N ARG A 139 -7.80 17.03 -23.96
CA ARG A 139 -8.95 16.87 -24.85
C ARG A 139 -9.99 17.98 -24.71
N GLY A 140 -9.81 18.90 -23.77
CA GLY A 140 -10.80 19.91 -23.43
C GLY A 140 -12.04 19.34 -22.72
N GLU A 141 -11.90 18.17 -22.10
CA GLU A 141 -12.93 17.46 -21.35
C GLU A 141 -12.83 17.81 -19.86
N PRO A 142 -13.93 17.71 -19.09
CA PRO A 142 -13.85 17.81 -17.63
C PRO A 142 -12.94 16.75 -17.01
N ILE A 143 -12.10 17.16 -16.05
CA ILE A 143 -11.22 16.21 -15.34
C ILE A 143 -12.07 15.20 -14.54
N PRO A 144 -11.73 13.89 -14.59
CA PRO A 144 -12.49 12.86 -13.90
C PRO A 144 -12.36 12.90 -12.38
N PHE A 145 -11.26 13.44 -11.84
CA PHE A 145 -10.98 13.44 -10.41
C PHE A 145 -10.58 14.83 -9.90
N GLU A 146 -11.41 15.44 -9.04
CA GLU A 146 -11.02 16.67 -8.32
C GLU A 146 -9.94 16.39 -7.27
N ARG A 147 -9.95 15.19 -6.68
CA ARG A 147 -8.94 14.67 -5.76
C ARG A 147 -8.53 13.29 -6.21
N VAL A 148 -7.23 13.04 -6.23
CA VAL A 148 -6.65 11.78 -6.72
C VAL A 148 -6.38 10.75 -5.62
N GLY A 149 -6.87 10.96 -4.41
CA GLY A 149 -6.76 9.99 -3.31
C GLY A 149 -7.65 8.75 -3.54
N LEU A 150 -7.28 7.61 -2.94
CA LEU A 150 -7.94 6.32 -3.14
C LEU A 150 -9.46 6.39 -2.97
N ALA A 151 -9.95 7.02 -1.89
CA ALA A 151 -11.39 7.18 -1.64
C ALA A 151 -12.13 7.89 -2.78
N SER A 152 -11.51 8.93 -3.39
CA SER A 152 -12.11 9.66 -4.51
C SER A 152 -12.17 8.80 -5.78
N VAL A 153 -11.12 8.03 -6.04
CA VAL A 153 -11.06 7.09 -7.17
C VAL A 153 -12.10 5.98 -6.99
N CYS A 154 -12.15 5.38 -5.80
CA CYS A 154 -13.16 4.36 -5.47
C CYS A 154 -14.59 4.90 -5.69
N THR A 155 -14.88 6.11 -5.20
CA THR A 155 -16.20 6.73 -5.39
C THR A 155 -16.54 6.89 -6.86
N LYS A 156 -15.60 7.34 -7.69
CA LYS A 156 -15.80 7.53 -9.15
C LYS A 156 -16.20 6.22 -9.84
N PHE A 157 -15.58 5.09 -9.44
CA PHE A 157 -15.82 3.79 -10.06
C PHE A 157 -16.85 2.93 -9.31
N GLY A 158 -17.52 3.44 -8.28
CA GLY A 158 -18.50 2.70 -7.51
C GLY A 158 -17.91 1.55 -6.68
N ILE A 159 -16.61 1.66 -6.35
CA ILE A 159 -15.90 0.66 -5.54
C ILE A 159 -16.17 0.94 -4.07
N THR A 160 -16.68 -0.07 -3.37
CA THR A 160 -16.99 0.05 -1.93
C THR A 160 -15.78 -0.39 -1.11
N ASN A 161 -15.26 0.52 -0.28
CA ASN A 161 -14.26 0.22 0.73
C ASN A 161 -14.86 0.49 2.12
N THR A 162 -15.43 -0.55 2.75
CA THR A 162 -16.13 -0.45 4.05
C THR A 162 -15.17 -0.31 5.23
N HIS A 163 -13.91 -0.65 5.04
CA HIS A 163 -12.85 -0.59 6.05
C HIS A 163 -11.69 0.28 5.58
N ALA A 164 -12.01 1.47 5.06
CA ALA A 164 -10.98 2.44 4.65
C ALA A 164 -10.02 2.72 5.82
N HIS A 165 -8.72 2.79 5.50
CA HIS A 165 -7.62 2.91 6.46
C HIS A 165 -7.37 1.63 7.30
N ASP A 166 -7.73 0.49 6.74
CA ASP A 166 -7.15 -0.82 7.05
C ASP A 166 -6.31 -1.23 5.84
N ALA A 167 -5.03 -1.53 6.06
CA ALA A 167 -4.09 -1.77 4.96
C ALA A 167 -4.53 -2.89 4.02
N LEU A 168 -5.18 -3.94 4.52
CA LEU A 168 -5.67 -5.04 3.67
C LEU A 168 -6.87 -4.62 2.82
N ALA A 169 -7.82 -3.90 3.41
CA ALA A 169 -8.98 -3.38 2.68
C ALA A 169 -8.55 -2.36 1.62
N ASP A 170 -7.59 -1.50 1.93
CA ASP A 170 -7.03 -0.51 0.99
C ASP A 170 -6.23 -1.17 -0.14
N CYS A 171 -5.55 -2.32 0.10
CA CYS A 171 -4.95 -3.13 -0.96
C CYS A 171 -5.98 -3.62 -1.98
N TYR A 172 -7.08 -4.20 -1.53
CA TYR A 172 -8.13 -4.69 -2.43
C TYR A 172 -8.79 -3.55 -3.19
N ALA A 173 -9.18 -2.48 -2.51
CA ALA A 173 -9.76 -1.30 -3.12
C ALA A 173 -8.81 -0.63 -4.13
N GLY A 174 -7.52 -0.55 -3.80
CA GLY A 174 -6.47 0.01 -4.65
C GLY A 174 -6.24 -0.81 -5.92
N ALA A 175 -6.24 -2.14 -5.82
CA ALA A 175 -6.12 -3.02 -6.98
C ALA A 175 -7.33 -2.88 -7.93
N GLU A 176 -8.54 -2.87 -7.39
CA GLU A 176 -9.77 -2.69 -8.16
C GLU A 176 -9.84 -1.31 -8.81
N ALA A 177 -9.49 -0.25 -8.07
CA ALA A 177 -9.44 1.12 -8.56
C ALA A 177 -8.41 1.29 -9.68
N TYR A 178 -7.20 0.74 -9.52
CA TYR A 178 -6.17 0.78 -10.55
C TYR A 178 -6.62 0.03 -11.81
N ARG A 179 -7.20 -1.16 -11.65
CA ARG A 179 -7.74 -1.95 -12.76
C ARG A 179 -8.83 -1.20 -13.52
N ALA A 180 -9.77 -0.56 -12.81
CA ALA A 180 -10.83 0.24 -13.42
C ALA A 180 -10.25 1.41 -14.25
N MET A 181 -9.27 2.13 -13.70
CA MET A 181 -8.59 3.21 -14.42
C MET A 181 -7.85 2.73 -15.67
N VAL A 182 -7.15 1.59 -15.60
CA VAL A 182 -6.45 1.02 -16.77
C VAL A 182 -7.46 0.66 -17.87
N LEU A 183 -8.60 0.06 -17.53
CA LEU A 183 -9.64 -0.27 -18.50
C LEU A 183 -10.30 0.96 -19.13
N GLU A 184 -10.38 2.10 -18.42
CA GLU A 184 -10.91 3.36 -18.97
C GLU A 184 -9.89 4.06 -19.92
N MET A 185 -8.62 3.65 -19.91
CA MET A 185 -7.60 4.20 -20.80
C MET A 185 -7.76 3.74 -22.26
N PHE A 186 -8.47 2.67 -22.52
CA PHE A 186 -8.73 2.08 -23.83
C PHE A 186 -10.17 2.29 -24.29
#